data_355e88234581d29d9fff75c17fbad3d7
#
_entry.id   355e88234581d29d9fff75c17fbad3d7
#
_cell.length_a   1.000
_cell.length_b   1.000
_cell.length_c   1.000
_cell.angle_alpha   90.00
_cell.angle_beta   90.00
_cell.angle_gamma   90.00
#
_symmetry.space_group_name_H-M   'P 1'
#
loop_
_entity.id
_entity.type
_entity.pdbx_description
1 polymer ?
#
loop_
_entity_poly.entity_id
_entity_poly.type
_entity_poly.pdbx_seq_one_letter_code
_entity_poly.pdbx_strand_id
1 'polypeptide(L)'
;MPAITRRAFGALASSSFLGAMTGAPLARAADDRAADVVAFCDPTLRPLMESLGRLWRAQSGVPVRLFVTRSDIFLEQIWRGARCDLAIIEGPANLEAALRRNLVKSAPRLDGWHNRLVIAAYGESRPPLRLTPESDLAGLLGPAHLALADAALSPAGAATRAALEALGLWQSLEGRIIGAENTGTVAFLLATGKAGLGVVQASDLAADPELKTAASFPDDAYPRIAYSVALPQSASTAAPRFLAFLGSSDAQALVKAGGLEVPA
;
A
#
# COMPACT_ATOMS: atom_id res chain seq x y z
N MET A 1 -10.38 -54.96 -49.54
CA MET A 1 -9.95 -55.22 -50.91
C MET A 1 -11.06 -54.73 -51.84
N PRO A 2 -10.83 -54.06 -53.02
CA PRO A 2 -9.55 -53.78 -53.71
C PRO A 2 -9.22 -52.25 -53.71
N ALA A 3 -8.00 -51.83 -53.75
CA ALA A 3 -6.99 -51.79 -54.82
C ALA A 3 -7.12 -50.65 -55.83
N ILE A 4 -6.23 -49.66 -55.66
CA ILE A 4 -5.27 -49.07 -56.61
C ILE A 4 -5.83 -48.55 -57.97
N THR A 5 -5.51 -47.29 -58.27
CA THR A 5 -4.68 -47.00 -59.48
C THR A 5 -4.10 -45.59 -59.49
N ARG A 6 -2.81 -45.54 -59.88
CA ARG A 6 -1.95 -44.39 -60.23
C ARG A 6 -2.20 -43.89 -61.64
N ARG A 7 -1.73 -42.69 -61.91
CA ARG A 7 -1.36 -42.01 -63.23
C ARG A 7 -2.29 -40.83 -63.51
N ALA A 8 -1.83 -39.64 -63.98
CA ALA A 8 -0.62 -39.34 -64.71
C ALA A 8 -0.33 -37.83 -64.68
N PHE A 9 0.94 -37.51 -64.74
CA PHE A 9 1.66 -36.44 -65.41
C PHE A 9 0.87 -35.35 -66.14
N GLY A 10 1.21 -34.07 -65.85
CA GLY A 10 1.00 -32.94 -66.69
C GLY A 10 1.92 -31.78 -66.24
N ALA A 11 3.08 -31.70 -66.85
CA ALA A 11 3.98 -30.58 -66.73
C ALA A 11 3.51 -29.42 -67.61
N LEU A 12 3.52 -28.19 -67.10
CA LEU A 12 3.58 -26.98 -67.97
C LEU A 12 4.15 -25.78 -67.12
N ALA A 13 5.31 -25.41 -67.61
CA ALA A 13 5.84 -24.05 -67.83
C ALA A 13 5.95 -23.05 -66.70
N SER A 14 7.19 -22.81 -66.37
CA SER A 14 7.82 -21.66 -65.72
C SER A 14 7.29 -20.30 -66.16
N SER A 15 6.97 -19.45 -65.24
CA SER A 15 7.02 -17.98 -65.36
C SER A 15 7.62 -17.41 -64.06
N SER A 16 8.88 -17.10 -64.18
CA SER A 16 9.62 -16.39 -63.13
C SER A 16 9.12 -14.96 -63.06
N PHE A 17 8.34 -14.63 -62.03
CA PHE A 17 8.08 -13.26 -61.63
C PHE A 17 8.94 -12.97 -60.39
N LEU A 18 10.09 -12.38 -60.67
CA LEU A 18 10.97 -11.81 -59.64
C LEU A 18 10.32 -10.49 -59.17
N GLY A 19 9.34 -10.57 -58.27
CA GLY A 19 8.85 -9.44 -57.52
C GLY A 19 9.79 -9.17 -56.35
N ALA A 20 10.60 -8.12 -56.47
CA ALA A 20 11.36 -7.59 -55.36
C ALA A 20 10.37 -7.14 -54.26
N MET A 21 10.09 -8.02 -53.31
CA MET A 21 9.53 -7.61 -52.03
C MET A 21 10.61 -6.84 -51.28
N THR A 22 10.61 -5.52 -51.42
CA THR A 22 11.22 -4.62 -50.47
C THR A 22 10.51 -4.88 -49.15
N GLY A 23 11.14 -5.71 -48.32
CA GLY A 23 10.74 -5.91 -46.96
C GLY A 23 10.86 -4.57 -46.24
N ALA A 24 9.77 -3.81 -46.22
CA ALA A 24 9.61 -2.80 -45.20
C ALA A 24 9.76 -3.53 -43.87
N PRO A 25 10.68 -3.12 -42.99
CA PRO A 25 10.68 -3.65 -41.65
C PRO A 25 9.28 -3.40 -41.10
N LEU A 26 8.55 -4.46 -40.80
CA LEU A 26 7.43 -4.37 -39.87
C LEU A 26 8.03 -3.74 -38.63
N ALA A 27 8.00 -2.41 -38.62
CA ALA A 27 8.16 -1.67 -37.37
C ALA A 27 7.13 -2.31 -36.47
N ARG A 28 7.64 -3.15 -35.58
CA ARG A 28 6.91 -3.64 -34.43
C ARG A 28 6.42 -2.37 -33.78
N ALA A 29 5.14 -2.03 -34.03
CA ALA A 29 4.46 -0.99 -33.33
C ALA A 29 4.68 -1.42 -31.86
N ALA A 30 5.65 -0.82 -31.21
CA ALA A 30 5.81 -0.89 -29.78
C ALA A 30 4.41 -0.59 -29.28
N ASP A 31 3.83 -1.55 -28.57
CA ASP A 31 2.52 -1.40 -27.98
C ASP A 31 2.68 -0.27 -26.94
N ASP A 32 2.53 0.95 -27.45
CA ASP A 32 2.61 2.22 -26.71
C ASP A 32 1.27 2.46 -25.99
N ARG A 33 0.60 1.37 -25.64
CA ARG A 33 -0.35 1.38 -24.55
C ARG A 33 0.47 1.71 -23.34
N ALA A 34 0.34 2.94 -22.88
CA ALA A 34 1.00 3.42 -21.67
C ALA A 34 0.87 2.32 -20.61
N ALA A 35 1.98 1.61 -20.38
CA ALA A 35 1.99 0.45 -19.51
C ALA A 35 1.49 0.92 -18.15
N ASP A 36 0.50 0.22 -17.58
CA ASP A 36 -0.01 0.50 -16.25
C ASP A 36 1.14 0.59 -15.24
N VAL A 37 0.99 1.45 -14.24
CA VAL A 37 1.88 1.50 -13.10
C VAL A 37 1.40 0.47 -12.09
N VAL A 38 2.26 -0.48 -11.73
CA VAL A 38 2.01 -1.46 -10.67
C VAL A 38 2.59 -0.93 -9.38
N ALA A 39 1.72 -0.57 -8.43
CA ALA A 39 2.13 -0.04 -7.13
C ALA A 39 1.80 -1.02 -5.99
N PHE A 40 2.77 -1.26 -5.11
CA PHE A 40 2.61 -2.07 -3.91
C PHE A 40 2.49 -1.16 -2.69
N CYS A 41 1.50 -1.39 -1.85
CA CYS A 41 1.28 -0.60 -0.63
C CYS A 41 0.67 -1.42 0.51
N ASP A 42 0.77 -0.88 1.71
CA ASP A 42 0.11 -1.41 2.89
C ASP A 42 -1.43 -1.33 2.79
N PRO A 43 -2.17 -2.28 3.38
CA PRO A 43 -3.64 -2.28 3.39
C PRO A 43 -4.29 -0.97 3.85
N THR A 44 -3.73 -0.29 4.84
CA THR A 44 -4.27 0.97 5.37
C THR A 44 -4.22 2.11 4.36
N LEU A 45 -3.31 2.06 3.39
CA LEU A 45 -3.17 3.06 2.34
C LEU A 45 -4.02 2.79 1.10
N ARG A 46 -4.72 1.64 1.02
CA ARG A 46 -5.51 1.28 -0.17
C ARG A 46 -6.47 2.39 -0.61
N PRO A 47 -7.36 2.95 0.25
CA PRO A 47 -8.34 3.95 -0.17
C PRO A 47 -7.67 5.22 -0.70
N LEU A 48 -6.59 5.65 -0.06
CA LEU A 48 -5.78 6.78 -0.49
C LEU A 48 -5.15 6.51 -1.86
N MET A 49 -4.48 5.37 -2.03
CA MET A 49 -3.80 5.02 -3.27
C MET A 49 -4.77 4.81 -4.44
N GLU A 50 -5.98 4.32 -4.19
CA GLU A 50 -7.05 4.26 -5.19
C GLU A 50 -7.48 5.67 -5.64
N SER A 51 -7.59 6.63 -4.69
CA SER A 51 -7.92 8.02 -4.99
C SER A 51 -6.82 8.71 -5.79
N LEU A 52 -5.56 8.54 -5.38
CA LEU A 52 -4.38 9.03 -6.11
C LEU A 52 -4.28 8.41 -7.50
N GLY A 53 -4.54 7.11 -7.64
CA GLY A 53 -4.55 6.41 -8.92
C GLY A 53 -5.66 6.90 -9.87
N ARG A 54 -6.84 7.24 -9.35
CA ARG A 54 -7.92 7.87 -10.15
C ARG A 54 -7.50 9.26 -10.64
N LEU A 55 -6.94 10.09 -9.78
CA LEU A 55 -6.48 11.44 -10.15
C LEU A 55 -5.35 11.36 -11.19
N TRP A 56 -4.37 10.50 -10.96
CA TRP A 56 -3.28 10.26 -11.91
C TRP A 56 -3.80 9.81 -13.28
N ARG A 57 -4.73 8.85 -13.31
CA ARG A 57 -5.32 8.36 -14.56
C ARG A 57 -6.07 9.46 -15.30
N ALA A 58 -6.78 10.34 -14.58
CA ALA A 58 -7.48 11.46 -15.19
C ALA A 58 -6.52 12.46 -15.86
N GLN A 59 -5.32 12.68 -15.27
CA GLN A 59 -4.32 13.62 -15.78
C GLN A 59 -3.41 13.02 -16.85
N SER A 60 -3.04 11.75 -16.72
CA SER A 60 -2.00 11.11 -17.53
C SER A 60 -2.53 10.10 -18.56
N GLY A 61 -3.75 9.61 -18.38
CA GLY A 61 -4.31 8.48 -19.13
C GLY A 61 -3.78 7.11 -18.66
N VAL A 62 -2.75 7.06 -17.80
CA VAL A 62 -2.08 5.82 -17.38
C VAL A 62 -2.78 5.23 -16.14
N PRO A 63 -3.26 3.98 -16.20
CA PRO A 63 -3.87 3.35 -15.03
C PRO A 63 -2.83 2.96 -13.96
N VAL A 64 -3.25 2.95 -12.69
CA VAL A 64 -2.49 2.37 -11.59
C VAL A 64 -3.17 1.09 -11.13
N ARG A 65 -2.39 0.03 -11.04
CA ARG A 65 -2.81 -1.26 -10.49
C ARG A 65 -2.18 -1.43 -9.11
N LEU A 66 -3.00 -1.66 -8.09
CA LEU A 66 -2.54 -1.81 -6.72
C LEU A 66 -2.40 -3.28 -6.35
N PHE A 67 -1.28 -3.61 -5.72
CA PHE A 67 -1.08 -4.82 -4.93
C PHE A 67 -0.99 -4.42 -3.47
N VAL A 68 -1.90 -4.93 -2.67
CA VAL A 68 -2.10 -4.49 -1.29
C VAL A 68 -1.76 -5.61 -0.34
N THR A 69 -0.63 -5.47 0.33
CA THR A 69 -0.14 -6.38 1.37
C THR A 69 0.94 -5.68 2.18
N ARG A 70 1.35 -6.28 3.31
CA ARG A 70 2.38 -5.73 4.19
C ARG A 70 3.73 -5.57 3.48
N SER A 71 4.52 -4.60 3.94
CA SER A 71 5.80 -4.25 3.31
C SER A 71 6.81 -5.40 3.29
N ASP A 72 6.92 -6.19 4.35
CA ASP A 72 7.79 -7.36 4.43
C ASP A 72 7.42 -8.42 3.37
N ILE A 73 6.12 -8.64 3.16
CA ILE A 73 5.61 -9.61 2.19
C ILE A 73 5.86 -9.14 0.76
N PHE A 74 5.52 -7.88 0.42
CA PHE A 74 5.70 -7.43 -0.95
C PHE A 74 7.18 -7.25 -1.32
N LEU A 75 8.05 -6.89 -0.38
CA LEU A 75 9.49 -6.84 -0.61
C LEU A 75 10.06 -8.23 -0.95
N GLU A 76 9.55 -9.28 -0.31
CA GLU A 76 9.91 -10.65 -0.69
C GLU A 76 9.39 -11.02 -2.09
N GLN A 77 8.19 -10.57 -2.47
CA GLN A 77 7.66 -10.77 -3.82
C GLN A 77 8.51 -10.04 -4.88
N ILE A 78 8.93 -8.79 -4.61
CA ILE A 78 9.85 -8.04 -5.49
C ILE A 78 11.18 -8.79 -5.63
N TRP A 79 11.72 -9.30 -4.54
CA TRP A 79 12.95 -10.10 -4.57
C TRP A 79 12.81 -11.36 -5.45
N ARG A 80 11.64 -12.00 -5.44
CA ARG A 80 11.31 -13.15 -6.30
C ARG A 80 10.98 -12.78 -7.74
N GLY A 81 11.10 -11.52 -8.13
CA GLY A 81 10.90 -11.05 -9.50
C GLY A 81 9.47 -10.61 -9.81
N ALA A 82 8.62 -10.37 -8.81
CA ALA A 82 7.30 -9.79 -9.06
C ALA A 82 7.46 -8.39 -9.70
N ARG A 83 6.65 -8.11 -10.72
CA ARG A 83 6.60 -6.79 -11.33
C ARG A 83 6.07 -5.79 -10.31
N CYS A 84 6.89 -4.78 -10.03
CA CYS A 84 6.53 -3.64 -9.21
C CYS A 84 7.18 -2.39 -9.83
N ASP A 85 6.40 -1.35 -10.01
CA ASP A 85 6.86 -0.08 -10.55
C ASP A 85 7.04 0.97 -9.44
N LEU A 86 6.27 0.84 -8.35
CA LEU A 86 6.33 1.74 -7.20
C LEU A 86 6.08 0.95 -5.91
N ALA A 87 6.93 1.12 -4.92
CA ALA A 87 6.79 0.51 -3.60
C ALA A 87 6.57 1.58 -2.54
N ILE A 88 5.43 1.54 -1.84
CA ILE A 88 5.14 2.39 -0.68
C ILE A 88 5.45 1.58 0.57
N ILE A 89 6.63 1.81 1.14
CA ILE A 89 7.25 1.00 2.18
C ILE A 89 6.95 1.61 3.55
N GLU A 90 6.31 0.85 4.42
CA GLU A 90 6.06 1.25 5.80
C GLU A 90 7.25 0.93 6.69
N GLY A 91 7.70 1.93 7.43
CA GLY A 91 8.71 1.83 8.46
C GLY A 91 10.17 1.83 7.96
N PRO A 92 11.09 2.41 8.76
CA PRO A 92 12.49 2.56 8.36
C PRO A 92 13.21 1.21 8.24
N ALA A 93 12.86 0.22 9.04
CA ALA A 93 13.49 -1.10 8.98
C ALA A 93 13.23 -1.83 7.65
N ASN A 94 11.99 -1.74 7.14
CA ASN A 94 11.63 -2.31 5.84
C ASN A 94 12.33 -1.57 4.70
N LEU A 95 12.42 -0.24 4.76
CA LEU A 95 13.14 0.55 3.77
C LEU A 95 14.63 0.18 3.75
N GLU A 96 15.25 0.10 4.92
CA GLU A 96 16.66 -0.31 5.04
C GLU A 96 16.90 -1.72 4.49
N ALA A 97 16.02 -2.67 4.79
CA ALA A 97 16.09 -4.02 4.25
C ALA A 97 15.97 -4.03 2.71
N ALA A 98 15.06 -3.21 2.16
CA ALA A 98 14.91 -3.08 0.71
C ALA A 98 16.16 -2.49 0.04
N LEU A 99 16.77 -1.47 0.64
CA LEU A 99 18.00 -0.85 0.15
C LEU A 99 19.21 -1.81 0.23
N ARG A 100 19.40 -2.48 1.37
CA ARG A 100 20.50 -3.47 1.54
C ARG A 100 20.41 -4.62 0.53
N ARG A 101 19.19 -5.06 0.20
CA ARG A 101 18.93 -6.11 -0.80
C ARG A 101 18.90 -5.59 -2.24
N ASN A 102 19.16 -4.30 -2.45
CA ASN A 102 19.09 -3.63 -3.76
C ASN A 102 17.75 -3.85 -4.49
N LEU A 103 16.63 -3.91 -3.75
CA LEU A 103 15.29 -4.10 -4.33
C LEU A 103 14.74 -2.80 -4.89
N VAL A 104 15.08 -1.68 -4.25
CA VAL A 104 14.65 -0.33 -4.63
C VAL A 104 15.85 0.59 -4.84
N LYS A 105 15.65 1.62 -5.64
CA LYS A 105 16.64 2.67 -5.87
C LYS A 105 16.73 3.57 -4.63
N SER A 106 17.93 4.04 -4.32
CA SER A 106 18.12 5.01 -3.23
C SER A 106 17.53 6.39 -3.57
N ALA A 107 17.51 6.75 -4.85
CA ALA A 107 16.93 7.98 -5.38
C ALA A 107 16.49 7.77 -6.85
N PRO A 108 15.46 8.50 -7.38
CA PRO A 108 14.59 9.39 -6.63
C PRO A 108 13.65 8.61 -5.70
N ARG A 109 13.27 9.22 -4.58
CA ARG A 109 12.37 8.69 -3.56
C ARG A 109 11.55 9.82 -2.95
N LEU A 110 10.32 9.54 -2.56
CA LEU A 110 9.48 10.46 -1.80
C LEU A 110 9.39 9.95 -0.36
N ASP A 111 9.89 10.72 0.57
CA ASP A 111 9.83 10.46 2.02
C ASP A 111 8.95 11.48 2.72
N GLY A 112 8.62 11.21 3.98
CA GLY A 112 7.96 12.17 4.85
C GLY A 112 6.43 12.05 4.88
N TRP A 113 5.84 11.02 4.30
CA TRP A 113 4.49 10.65 4.65
C TRP A 113 4.50 9.97 6.01
N HIS A 114 3.72 10.49 6.94
CA HIS A 114 3.61 9.93 8.28
C HIS A 114 2.16 9.66 8.64
N ASN A 115 1.93 8.59 9.39
CA ASN A 115 0.64 8.29 9.95
C ASN A 115 0.67 8.47 11.48
N ARG A 116 -0.49 8.68 12.07
CA ARG A 116 -0.65 8.81 13.52
C ARG A 116 -1.50 7.67 14.06
N LEU A 117 -1.19 7.25 15.28
CA LEU A 117 -2.02 6.31 16.03
C LEU A 117 -3.13 7.06 16.75
N VAL A 118 -4.31 6.48 16.72
CA VAL A 118 -5.48 6.94 17.49
C VAL A 118 -6.19 5.73 18.09
N ILE A 119 -6.80 5.92 19.26
CA ILE A 119 -7.78 4.96 19.77
C ILE A 119 -9.12 5.36 19.21
N ALA A 120 -9.77 4.43 18.52
CA ALA A 120 -11.08 4.63 17.90
C ALA A 120 -12.15 3.76 18.53
N ALA A 121 -13.40 4.25 18.46
CA ALA A 121 -14.64 3.50 18.64
C ALA A 121 -15.43 3.51 17.32
N TYR A 122 -16.43 2.64 17.18
CA TYR A 122 -17.28 2.58 16.00
C TYR A 122 -18.67 3.16 16.31
N GLY A 123 -19.14 4.07 15.45
CA GLY A 123 -20.48 4.71 15.55
C GLY A 123 -20.63 5.73 16.68
N GLU A 124 -19.91 5.58 17.79
CA GLU A 124 -20.04 6.47 18.95
C GLU A 124 -19.08 7.65 18.88
N SER A 125 -19.63 8.88 18.81
CA SER A 125 -18.84 10.09 18.98
C SER A 125 -18.76 10.48 20.46
N ARG A 126 -17.55 10.65 20.96
CA ARG A 126 -17.26 11.18 22.31
C ARG A 126 -16.13 12.20 22.22
N PRO A 127 -16.02 13.15 23.16
CA PRO A 127 -14.89 14.05 23.19
C PRO A 127 -13.58 13.22 23.29
N PRO A 128 -12.63 13.42 22.36
CA PRO A 128 -11.41 12.62 22.35
C PRO A 128 -10.54 12.96 23.57
N LEU A 129 -10.11 11.92 24.30
CA LEU A 129 -9.16 12.05 25.39
C LEU A 129 -7.73 12.15 24.82
N ARG A 130 -6.91 13.08 25.33
CA ARG A 130 -5.47 13.02 25.12
C ARG A 130 -4.86 12.10 26.18
N LEU A 131 -4.22 11.02 25.77
CA LEU A 131 -3.61 10.07 26.70
C LEU A 131 -2.42 10.69 27.42
N THR A 132 -2.33 10.41 28.71
CA THR A 132 -1.21 10.71 29.61
C THR A 132 -0.95 9.48 30.48
N PRO A 133 0.14 9.42 31.24
CA PRO A 133 0.39 8.32 32.19
C PRO A 133 -0.73 8.12 33.22
N GLU A 134 -1.47 9.19 33.55
CA GLU A 134 -2.57 9.17 34.52
C GLU A 134 -3.92 8.79 33.90
N SER A 135 -3.97 8.54 32.60
CA SER A 135 -5.22 8.21 31.90
C SER A 135 -5.74 6.84 32.35
N ASP A 136 -7.01 6.78 32.71
CA ASP A 136 -7.70 5.51 32.98
C ASP A 136 -8.24 4.89 31.68
N LEU A 137 -7.33 4.34 30.88
CA LEU A 137 -7.71 3.67 29.61
C LEU A 137 -8.51 2.38 29.87
N ALA A 138 -8.27 1.70 30.98
CA ALA A 138 -9.02 0.50 31.36
C ALA A 138 -10.47 0.86 31.74
N GLY A 139 -10.68 1.97 32.43
CA GLY A 139 -12.01 2.52 32.70
C GLY A 139 -12.72 3.00 31.45
N LEU A 140 -12.02 3.68 30.55
CA LEU A 140 -12.56 4.10 29.24
C LEU A 140 -13.04 2.90 28.40
N LEU A 141 -12.31 1.77 28.46
CA LEU A 141 -12.64 0.52 27.77
C LEU A 141 -13.86 -0.19 28.39
N GLY A 142 -14.15 0.03 29.68
CA GLY A 142 -15.25 -0.64 30.38
C GLY A 142 -15.07 -2.17 30.40
N PRO A 143 -16.11 -2.99 30.16
CA PRO A 143 -16.00 -4.46 30.11
C PRO A 143 -15.50 -4.99 28.75
N ALA A 144 -15.31 -4.13 27.75
CA ALA A 144 -14.97 -4.53 26.40
C ALA A 144 -13.46 -4.89 26.25
N HIS A 145 -13.08 -5.28 25.05
CA HIS A 145 -11.70 -5.56 24.66
C HIS A 145 -11.13 -4.40 23.83
N LEU A 146 -9.82 -4.21 23.93
CA LEU A 146 -9.04 -3.32 23.08
C LEU A 146 -8.44 -4.14 21.93
N ALA A 147 -8.80 -3.82 20.69
CA ALA A 147 -8.14 -4.40 19.53
C ALA A 147 -6.91 -3.59 19.14
N LEU A 148 -5.81 -4.27 18.81
CA LEU A 148 -4.60 -3.62 18.31
C LEU A 148 -3.83 -4.55 17.37
N ALA A 149 -3.08 -3.95 16.44
CA ALA A 149 -2.22 -4.72 15.55
C ALA A 149 -1.09 -5.38 16.33
N ASP A 150 -0.72 -6.60 15.93
CA ASP A 150 0.38 -7.34 16.55
C ASP A 150 1.71 -6.64 16.28
N ALA A 151 2.48 -6.42 17.35
CA ALA A 151 3.77 -5.75 17.30
C ALA A 151 4.84 -6.53 16.49
N ALA A 152 4.70 -7.86 16.39
CA ALA A 152 5.60 -8.69 15.59
C ALA A 152 5.28 -8.65 14.09
N LEU A 153 4.05 -8.25 13.73
CA LEU A 153 3.57 -8.31 12.35
C LEU A 153 3.47 -6.93 11.67
N SER A 154 3.42 -5.84 12.46
CA SER A 154 3.12 -4.51 11.94
C SER A 154 3.93 -3.42 12.63
N PRO A 155 4.56 -2.48 11.88
CA PRO A 155 5.17 -1.29 12.44
C PRO A 155 4.20 -0.46 13.31
N ALA A 156 2.92 -0.34 12.88
CA ALA A 156 1.89 0.31 13.67
C ALA A 156 1.60 -0.43 14.99
N GLY A 157 1.63 -1.77 14.97
CA GLY A 157 1.51 -2.60 16.17
C GLY A 157 2.69 -2.40 17.14
N ALA A 158 3.91 -2.39 16.60
CA ALA A 158 5.11 -2.11 17.40
C ALA A 158 5.08 -0.70 18.02
N ALA A 159 4.67 0.31 17.23
CA ALA A 159 4.49 1.68 17.72
C ALA A 159 3.40 1.78 18.79
N THR A 160 2.27 1.06 18.61
CA THR A 160 1.18 0.99 19.59
C THR A 160 1.67 0.43 20.94
N ARG A 161 2.39 -0.68 20.89
CA ARG A 161 2.95 -1.29 22.09
C ARG A 161 3.91 -0.35 22.80
N ALA A 162 4.84 0.23 22.05
CA ALA A 162 5.80 1.20 22.59
C ALA A 162 5.09 2.41 23.25
N ALA A 163 4.04 2.95 22.61
CA ALA A 163 3.26 4.06 23.14
C ALA A 163 2.57 3.71 24.47
N LEU A 164 1.91 2.56 24.53
CA LEU A 164 1.21 2.11 25.76
C LEU A 164 2.17 1.77 26.87
N GLU A 165 3.35 1.21 26.59
CA GLU A 165 4.41 0.94 27.54
C GLU A 165 5.04 2.24 28.06
N ALA A 166 5.35 3.20 27.16
CA ALA A 166 5.91 4.50 27.55
C ALA A 166 4.98 5.31 28.47
N LEU A 167 3.67 5.17 28.26
CA LEU A 167 2.64 5.79 29.12
C LEU A 167 2.31 4.96 30.38
N GLY A 168 2.91 3.77 30.57
CA GLY A 168 2.59 2.89 31.69
C GLY A 168 1.20 2.26 31.65
N LEU A 169 0.51 2.33 30.50
CA LEU A 169 -0.88 1.87 30.35
C LEU A 169 -0.99 0.40 29.93
N TRP A 170 0.09 -0.22 29.44
CA TRP A 170 0.06 -1.57 28.88
C TRP A 170 -0.43 -2.62 29.89
N GLN A 171 0.10 -2.61 31.11
CA GLN A 171 -0.21 -3.62 32.12
C GLN A 171 -1.69 -3.64 32.52
N SER A 172 -2.35 -2.48 32.55
CA SER A 172 -3.78 -2.37 32.90
C SER A 172 -4.71 -2.98 31.85
N LEU A 173 -4.18 -3.26 30.63
CA LEU A 173 -4.90 -3.81 29.50
C LEU A 173 -4.59 -5.29 29.24
N GLU A 174 -3.60 -5.84 29.95
CA GLU A 174 -3.20 -7.24 29.81
C GLU A 174 -4.38 -8.18 30.06
N GLY A 175 -4.57 -9.19 29.17
CA GLY A 175 -5.73 -10.07 29.19
C GLY A 175 -7.01 -9.50 28.55
N ARG A 176 -7.00 -8.22 28.14
CA ARG A 176 -8.13 -7.54 27.47
C ARG A 176 -7.81 -7.12 26.04
N ILE A 177 -6.70 -7.59 25.52
CA ILE A 177 -6.21 -7.27 24.16
C ILE A 177 -6.67 -8.33 23.17
N ILE A 178 -7.21 -7.89 22.03
CA ILE A 178 -7.44 -8.71 20.83
C ILE A 178 -6.37 -8.31 19.82
N GLY A 179 -5.47 -9.25 19.50
CA GLY A 179 -4.45 -9.08 18.47
C GLY A 179 -5.05 -9.17 17.07
N ALA A 180 -4.57 -8.32 16.17
CA ALA A 180 -4.95 -8.29 14.76
C ALA A 180 -3.70 -8.23 13.87
N GLU A 181 -3.81 -8.63 12.62
CA GLU A 181 -2.67 -8.62 11.69
C GLU A 181 -2.21 -7.19 11.35
N ASN A 182 -3.14 -6.25 11.24
CA ASN A 182 -2.92 -4.85 10.89
C ASN A 182 -4.07 -3.97 11.41
N THR A 183 -3.95 -2.64 11.28
CA THR A 183 -4.97 -1.69 11.77
C THR A 183 -6.27 -1.73 10.99
N GLY A 184 -6.26 -2.12 9.71
CA GLY A 184 -7.48 -2.37 8.95
C GLY A 184 -8.30 -3.54 9.52
N THR A 185 -7.63 -4.60 10.01
CA THR A 185 -8.31 -5.69 10.74
C THR A 185 -8.84 -5.20 12.09
N VAL A 186 -8.14 -4.29 12.78
CA VAL A 186 -8.67 -3.64 13.99
C VAL A 186 -9.95 -2.88 13.68
N ALA A 187 -9.97 -2.07 12.61
CA ALA A 187 -11.17 -1.35 12.17
C ALA A 187 -12.35 -2.30 11.92
N PHE A 188 -12.10 -3.44 11.28
CA PHE A 188 -13.13 -4.49 11.08
C PHE A 188 -13.64 -5.09 12.39
N LEU A 189 -12.77 -5.31 13.39
CA LEU A 189 -13.18 -5.80 14.71
C LEU A 189 -14.07 -4.78 15.43
N LEU A 190 -13.80 -3.49 15.28
CA LEU A 190 -14.64 -2.40 15.78
C LEU A 190 -16.01 -2.39 15.07
N ALA A 191 -16.03 -2.39 13.74
CA ALA A 191 -17.24 -2.36 12.93
C ALA A 191 -18.18 -3.56 13.20
N THR A 192 -17.62 -4.70 13.59
CA THR A 192 -18.39 -5.90 13.92
C THR A 192 -18.73 -6.05 15.40
N GLY A 193 -18.39 -5.07 16.25
CA GLY A 193 -18.66 -5.08 17.69
C GLY A 193 -17.84 -6.12 18.47
N LYS A 194 -16.80 -6.70 17.88
CA LYS A 194 -15.92 -7.67 18.54
C LYS A 194 -14.93 -7.02 19.50
N ALA A 195 -14.68 -5.72 19.33
CA ALA A 195 -13.90 -4.88 20.22
C ALA A 195 -14.66 -3.58 20.52
N GLY A 196 -14.54 -3.06 21.72
CA GLY A 196 -15.17 -1.78 22.09
C GLY A 196 -14.32 -0.57 21.69
N LEU A 197 -13.01 -0.74 21.81
CA LEU A 197 -12.01 0.24 21.38
C LEU A 197 -10.95 -0.47 20.54
N GLY A 198 -10.27 0.29 19.67
CA GLY A 198 -9.15 -0.25 18.89
C GLY A 198 -8.13 0.82 18.56
N VAL A 199 -6.86 0.43 18.47
CA VAL A 199 -5.82 1.32 18.00
C VAL A 199 -5.71 1.19 16.49
N VAL A 200 -6.04 2.28 15.79
CA VAL A 200 -6.01 2.39 14.32
C VAL A 200 -5.09 3.52 13.90
N GLN A 201 -4.85 3.64 12.63
CA GLN A 201 -4.13 4.78 12.06
C GLN A 201 -5.11 5.89 11.63
N ALA A 202 -4.65 7.13 11.56
CA ALA A 202 -5.48 8.25 11.10
C ALA A 202 -6.01 8.05 9.67
N SER A 203 -5.28 7.30 8.84
CA SER A 203 -5.76 6.90 7.51
C SER A 203 -6.96 5.94 7.54
N ASP A 204 -7.09 5.11 8.57
CA ASP A 204 -8.25 4.25 8.73
C ASP A 204 -9.50 5.09 9.07
N LEU A 205 -9.34 6.13 9.91
CA LEU A 205 -10.42 7.09 10.19
C LEU A 205 -10.86 7.86 8.94
N ALA A 206 -9.91 8.26 8.10
CA ALA A 206 -10.22 8.96 6.86
C ALA A 206 -10.94 8.05 5.85
N ALA A 207 -10.70 6.74 5.92
CA ALA A 207 -11.32 5.74 5.05
C ALA A 207 -12.72 5.32 5.50
N ASP A 208 -13.00 5.36 6.81
CA ASP A 208 -14.29 4.95 7.38
C ASP A 208 -14.84 6.04 8.32
N PRO A 209 -15.85 6.81 7.87
CA PRO A 209 -16.48 7.88 8.66
C PRO A 209 -17.16 7.41 9.96
N GLU A 210 -17.48 6.12 10.10
CA GLU A 210 -18.06 5.56 11.32
C GLU A 210 -17.01 5.31 12.41
N LEU A 211 -15.73 5.25 12.06
CA LEU A 211 -14.66 5.26 13.05
C LEU A 211 -14.53 6.65 13.66
N LYS A 212 -14.65 6.74 14.97
CA LYS A 212 -14.57 8.00 15.74
C LYS A 212 -13.39 7.94 16.70
N THR A 213 -12.62 9.02 16.78
CA THR A 213 -11.53 9.13 17.74
C THR A 213 -12.09 9.12 19.17
N ALA A 214 -11.67 8.15 19.97
CA ALA A 214 -11.96 8.08 21.39
C ALA A 214 -10.81 8.64 22.24
N ALA A 215 -9.55 8.40 21.79
CA ALA A 215 -8.37 8.99 22.41
C ALA A 215 -7.22 9.16 21.41
N SER A 216 -6.29 10.06 21.69
CA SER A 216 -5.07 10.30 20.93
C SER A 216 -3.83 10.08 21.79
N PHE A 217 -2.78 9.55 21.17
CA PHE A 217 -1.46 9.43 21.78
C PHE A 217 -0.70 10.76 21.70
N PRO A 218 0.20 11.06 22.66
CA PRO A 218 1.21 12.10 22.48
C PRO A 218 2.13 11.77 21.31
N ASP A 219 2.58 12.78 20.55
CA ASP A 219 3.39 12.60 19.35
C ASP A 219 4.79 12.00 19.64
N ASP A 220 5.26 12.14 20.85
CA ASP A 220 6.54 11.64 21.37
C ASP A 220 6.44 10.28 22.08
N ALA A 221 5.23 9.73 22.23
CA ALA A 221 5.02 8.45 22.91
C ALA A 221 5.48 7.23 22.09
N TYR A 222 5.70 7.38 20.79
CA TYR A 222 6.09 6.28 19.91
C TYR A 222 6.90 6.76 18.71
N PRO A 223 7.70 5.87 18.08
CA PRO A 223 8.37 6.18 16.81
C PRO A 223 7.35 6.48 15.72
N ARG A 224 7.57 7.54 14.94
CA ARG A 224 6.67 7.93 13.84
C ARG A 224 6.47 6.78 12.86
N ILE A 225 5.22 6.54 12.46
CA ILE A 225 4.88 5.60 11.39
C ILE A 225 5.13 6.31 10.07
N ALA A 226 6.29 6.04 9.48
CA ALA A 226 6.75 6.68 8.25
C ALA A 226 6.54 5.77 7.04
N TYR A 227 6.22 6.38 5.90
CA TYR A 227 6.18 5.73 4.61
C TYR A 227 7.19 6.35 3.66
N SER A 228 7.89 5.49 2.93
CA SER A 228 8.80 5.89 1.85
C SER A 228 8.28 5.34 0.52
N VAL A 229 8.12 6.22 -0.47
CA VAL A 229 7.71 5.83 -1.82
C VAL A 229 8.96 5.71 -2.69
N ALA A 230 9.30 4.52 -3.08
CA ALA A 230 10.54 4.21 -3.78
C ALA A 230 10.29 3.49 -5.12
N LEU A 231 11.21 3.66 -6.06
CA LEU A 231 11.19 2.94 -7.33
C LEU A 231 11.99 1.63 -7.21
N PRO A 232 11.40 0.47 -7.49
CA PRO A 232 12.17 -0.76 -7.67
C PRO A 232 13.21 -0.65 -8.79
N GLN A 233 14.23 -1.50 -8.76
CA GLN A 233 15.28 -1.49 -9.81
C GLN A 233 14.70 -1.75 -11.20
N SER A 234 13.64 -2.56 -11.29
CA SER A 234 12.95 -2.94 -12.53
C SER A 234 11.79 -2.03 -12.91
N ALA A 235 11.63 -0.87 -12.24
CA ALA A 235 10.50 0.03 -12.48
C ALA A 235 10.38 0.47 -13.94
N SER A 236 9.16 0.50 -14.46
CA SER A 236 8.83 0.95 -15.81
C SER A 236 9.14 2.43 -16.05
N THR A 237 9.14 2.86 -17.31
CA THR A 237 9.38 4.27 -17.70
C THR A 237 8.28 5.23 -17.20
N ALA A 238 7.08 4.72 -16.91
CA ALA A 238 5.97 5.52 -16.36
C ALA A 238 6.13 5.80 -14.86
N ALA A 239 6.83 4.94 -14.12
CA ALA A 239 6.95 5.00 -12.66
C ALA A 239 7.59 6.31 -12.14
N PRO A 240 8.67 6.86 -12.71
CA PRO A 240 9.23 8.12 -12.26
C PRO A 240 8.24 9.31 -12.40
N ARG A 241 7.39 9.29 -13.43
CA ARG A 241 6.37 10.32 -13.61
C ARG A 241 5.28 10.22 -12.57
N PHE A 242 4.86 9.00 -12.21
CA PHE A 242 3.90 8.78 -11.13
C PHE A 242 4.50 9.16 -9.77
N LEU A 243 5.76 8.83 -9.51
CA LEU A 243 6.45 9.29 -8.30
C LEU A 243 6.49 10.83 -8.20
N ALA A 244 6.81 11.52 -9.28
CA ALA A 244 6.80 12.99 -9.34
C ALA A 244 5.39 13.55 -9.10
N PHE A 245 4.35 12.93 -9.70
CA PHE A 245 2.95 13.30 -9.46
C PHE A 245 2.58 13.18 -7.97
N LEU A 246 3.02 12.14 -7.27
CA LEU A 246 2.75 11.99 -5.83
C LEU A 246 3.32 13.14 -4.99
N GLY A 247 4.35 13.83 -5.47
CA GLY A 247 4.90 15.06 -4.88
C GLY A 247 4.15 16.35 -5.26
N SER A 248 3.17 16.30 -6.18
CA SER A 248 2.43 17.48 -6.60
C SER A 248 1.47 18.00 -5.51
N SER A 249 1.09 19.28 -5.58
CA SER A 249 0.13 19.90 -4.65
C SER A 249 -1.19 19.15 -4.57
N ASP A 250 -1.73 18.74 -5.72
CA ASP A 250 -3.01 18.01 -5.80
C ASP A 250 -2.93 16.64 -5.12
N ALA A 251 -1.85 15.90 -5.38
CA ALA A 251 -1.63 14.61 -4.74
C ALA A 251 -1.41 14.76 -3.23
N GLN A 252 -0.61 15.74 -2.80
CA GLN A 252 -0.35 16.01 -1.39
C GLN A 252 -1.63 16.47 -0.64
N ALA A 253 -2.54 17.18 -1.30
CA ALA A 253 -3.85 17.51 -0.74
C ALA A 253 -4.69 16.25 -0.47
N LEU A 254 -4.69 15.28 -1.39
CA LEU A 254 -5.33 13.96 -1.19
C LEU A 254 -4.66 13.16 -0.07
N VAL A 255 -3.31 13.20 0.02
CA VAL A 255 -2.56 12.52 1.07
C VAL A 255 -2.96 13.05 2.45
N LYS A 256 -3.06 14.37 2.61
CA LYS A 256 -3.55 15.01 3.85
C LYS A 256 -5.01 14.65 4.14
N ALA A 257 -5.88 14.71 3.14
CA ALA A 257 -7.28 14.31 3.27
C ALA A 257 -7.44 12.82 3.63
N GLY A 258 -6.51 11.98 3.17
CA GLY A 258 -6.39 10.56 3.53
C GLY A 258 -5.81 10.30 4.92
N GLY A 259 -5.66 11.32 5.77
CA GLY A 259 -5.25 11.19 7.17
C GLY A 259 -3.73 11.15 7.41
N LEU A 260 -2.90 11.33 6.38
CA LEU A 260 -1.45 11.35 6.54
C LEU A 260 -0.93 12.79 6.71
N GLU A 261 0.15 12.90 7.44
CA GLU A 261 0.99 14.10 7.46
C GLU A 261 1.97 14.05 6.29
N VAL A 262 2.26 15.21 5.73
CA VAL A 262 3.24 15.38 4.64
C VAL A 262 4.28 16.42 5.04
N PRO A 263 5.47 16.40 4.46
CA PRO A 263 6.46 17.44 4.69
C PRO A 263 5.89 18.83 4.40
N ALA A 264 6.34 19.81 5.17
CA ALA A 264 6.01 21.22 4.95
C ALA A 264 6.67 21.75 3.67
#